data_054605e92e5417ba6842ab0f2423a830
#
_entry.id   054605e92e5417ba6842ab0f2423a830
#
_cell.length_a   1.000
_cell.length_b   1.000
_cell.length_c   1.000
_cell.angle_alpha   90.00
_cell.angle_beta   90.00
_cell.angle_gamma   90.00
#
_symmetry.space_group_name_H-M   'P 1'
#
loop_
_entity.id
_entity.type
_entity.pdbx_description
1 polymer ?
#
loop_
_entity_poly.entity_id
_entity_poly.type
_entity_poly.pdbx_seq_one_letter_code
_entity_poly.pdbx_strand_id
1 'polypeptide(L)'
;HVIKVITGIRRSGKSTLLQSFRNELIESGVAERQIQSINFEEAINVDLTDWLALHNDIESKLVDGRMNYLFLDEIQMVDKFERVIDSLFVKDNVDIYMTGSNAFLLSSELATLLTGRYISLQILPFSFAEYRLAMPDSQGNDRLLAQYLSSSAFPEAVTLSNTNPALSNIYLKDLYETIVNNDISNRYEIRDKDDFSRVVKFVFDSIGSPLSATSIAKALTNQDNKTYHATVIRYLEYLTKSYLIYPVSRYDVKGKKLLTTNDKYYVVDLGLREIMLGSSQVSDIGHRLENVVYLELLRRNEGEVWVGKADDSEVDFIVQKPG
;
A
#
# COMPACT_ATOMS: atom_id res chain seq x y z
N HIS A 1 -17.23 -6.00 17.94
CA HIS A 1 -15.96 -6.73 18.00
C HIS A 1 -15.55 -7.11 16.59
N VAL A 2 -14.49 -6.47 16.07
CA VAL A 2 -13.96 -6.70 14.71
C VAL A 2 -12.43 -6.61 14.76
N ILE A 3 -11.76 -7.41 13.94
CA ILE A 3 -10.30 -7.37 13.77
C ILE A 3 -9.95 -6.12 12.94
N LYS A 4 -8.91 -5.38 13.32
CA LYS A 4 -8.42 -4.22 12.57
C LYS A 4 -7.19 -4.65 11.78
N VAL A 5 -7.33 -4.64 10.45
CA VAL A 5 -6.27 -5.03 9.51
C VAL A 5 -5.73 -3.77 8.85
N ILE A 6 -4.50 -3.42 9.16
CA ILE A 6 -3.84 -2.22 8.64
C ILE A 6 -2.90 -2.65 7.52
N THR A 7 -3.22 -2.21 6.30
CA THR A 7 -2.46 -2.55 5.10
C THR A 7 -1.82 -1.32 4.47
N GLY A 8 -0.99 -1.52 3.49
CA GLY A 8 -0.34 -0.46 2.73
C GLY A 8 1.11 -0.78 2.44
N ILE A 9 1.70 -0.02 1.53
CA ILE A 9 3.06 -0.22 1.09
C ILE A 9 4.06 -0.21 2.25
N ARG A 10 5.17 -0.92 2.12
CA ARG A 10 6.30 -0.88 3.07
C ARG A 10 6.72 0.57 3.35
N ARG A 11 6.98 0.90 4.63
CA ARG A 11 7.41 2.24 5.10
C ARG A 11 6.37 3.37 4.96
N SER A 12 5.09 3.07 4.76
CA SER A 12 4.02 4.08 4.76
C SER A 12 3.61 4.58 6.15
N GLY A 13 4.13 4.00 7.24
CA GLY A 13 3.82 4.42 8.62
C GLY A 13 2.90 3.48 9.40
N LYS A 14 2.61 2.27 8.91
CA LYS A 14 1.73 1.28 9.58
C LYS A 14 2.15 0.98 11.02
N SER A 15 3.42 0.60 11.21
CA SER A 15 3.98 0.29 12.55
C SER A 15 3.96 1.51 13.48
N THR A 16 4.20 2.70 12.92
CA THR A 16 4.11 3.96 13.68
C THR A 16 2.68 4.23 14.16
N LEU A 17 1.68 3.96 13.31
CA LEU A 17 0.27 4.08 13.69
C LEU A 17 -0.09 3.11 14.81
N LEU A 18 0.33 1.85 14.73
CA LEU A 18 0.14 0.86 15.81
C LEU A 18 0.78 1.34 17.12
N GLN A 19 2.02 1.84 17.05
CA GLN A 19 2.74 2.36 18.21
C GLN A 19 2.04 3.58 18.84
N SER A 20 1.55 4.50 18.01
CA SER A 20 0.82 5.68 18.47
C SER A 20 -0.47 5.28 19.19
N PHE A 21 -1.23 4.35 18.62
CA PHE A 21 -2.46 3.87 19.23
C PHE A 21 -2.19 3.08 20.53
N ARG A 22 -1.13 2.27 20.57
CA ARG A 22 -0.68 1.62 21.81
C ARG A 22 -0.40 2.65 22.91
N ASN A 23 0.30 3.73 22.59
CA ASN A 23 0.61 4.78 23.56
C ASN A 23 -0.67 5.50 24.04
N GLU A 24 -1.61 5.76 23.15
CA GLU A 24 -2.93 6.35 23.51
C GLU A 24 -3.70 5.46 24.48
N LEU A 25 -3.69 4.14 24.29
CA LEU A 25 -4.31 3.20 25.22
C LEU A 25 -3.66 3.27 26.62
N ILE A 26 -2.34 3.33 26.70
CA ILE A 26 -1.61 3.47 27.98
C ILE A 26 -1.96 4.80 28.66
N GLU A 27 -1.97 5.90 27.92
CA GLU A 27 -2.33 7.22 28.40
C GLU A 27 -3.81 7.28 28.88
N SER A 28 -4.68 6.50 28.25
CA SER A 28 -6.09 6.36 28.68
C SER A 28 -6.30 5.48 29.90
N GLY A 29 -5.23 4.89 30.47
CA GLY A 29 -5.24 4.12 31.70
C GLY A 29 -5.31 2.60 31.51
N VAL A 30 -5.12 2.10 30.27
CA VAL A 30 -4.96 0.66 30.04
C VAL A 30 -3.59 0.22 30.60
N ALA A 31 -3.59 -0.82 31.45
CA ALA A 31 -2.36 -1.32 32.03
C ALA A 31 -1.50 -2.03 30.98
N GLU A 32 -0.19 -1.78 30.98
CA GLU A 32 0.75 -2.37 30.00
C GLU A 32 0.63 -3.89 29.87
N ARG A 33 0.37 -4.59 30.96
CA ARG A 33 0.17 -6.06 30.97
C ARG A 33 -1.03 -6.52 30.14
N GLN A 34 -1.96 -5.62 29.79
CA GLN A 34 -3.12 -5.91 28.93
C GLN A 34 -2.77 -5.73 27.44
N ILE A 35 -1.56 -5.27 27.15
CA ILE A 35 -1.13 -4.94 25.79
C ILE A 35 0.03 -5.86 25.40
N GLN A 36 -0.16 -6.62 24.34
CA GLN A 36 0.89 -7.42 23.72
C GLN A 36 1.20 -6.84 22.35
N SER A 37 2.47 -6.50 22.11
CA SER A 37 2.93 -5.93 20.83
C SER A 37 4.09 -6.76 20.32
N ILE A 38 3.92 -7.37 19.15
CA ILE A 38 4.89 -8.28 18.54
C ILE A 38 5.15 -7.80 17.11
N ASN A 39 6.40 -7.48 16.80
CA ASN A 39 6.86 -7.20 15.45
C ASN A 39 7.63 -8.40 14.91
N PHE A 40 7.10 -9.05 13.88
CA PHE A 40 7.69 -10.28 13.32
C PHE A 40 8.92 -10.03 12.42
N GLU A 41 9.25 -8.77 12.09
CA GLU A 41 10.55 -8.43 11.47
C GLU A 41 11.71 -8.43 12.49
N GLU A 42 11.44 -8.39 13.79
CA GLU A 42 12.47 -8.42 14.82
C GLU A 42 12.98 -9.83 15.08
N ALA A 43 14.30 -10.00 15.02
CA ALA A 43 14.96 -11.32 15.19
C ALA A 43 14.63 -12.01 16.52
N ILE A 44 14.32 -11.26 17.58
CA ILE A 44 13.92 -11.80 18.88
C ILE A 44 12.60 -12.57 18.81
N ASN A 45 11.76 -12.29 17.83
CA ASN A 45 10.45 -12.89 17.64
C ASN A 45 10.45 -14.03 16.62
N VAL A 46 11.63 -14.49 16.15
CA VAL A 46 11.74 -15.52 15.12
C VAL A 46 11.05 -16.84 15.53
N ASP A 47 11.13 -17.23 16.79
CA ASP A 47 10.48 -18.44 17.29
C ASP A 47 8.94 -18.34 17.30
N LEU A 48 8.39 -17.12 17.29
CA LEU A 48 6.95 -16.84 17.21
C LEU A 48 6.42 -16.81 15.76
N THR A 49 7.24 -17.10 14.77
CA THR A 49 6.78 -17.28 13.38
C THR A 49 6.09 -18.63 13.15
N ASP A 50 6.22 -19.59 14.07
CA ASP A 50 5.35 -20.76 14.16
C ASP A 50 4.01 -20.39 14.81
N TRP A 51 2.90 -20.72 14.14
CA TRP A 51 1.57 -20.33 14.59
C TRP A 51 1.19 -20.89 15.96
N LEU A 52 1.64 -22.11 16.32
CA LEU A 52 1.31 -22.73 17.59
C LEU A 52 2.14 -22.11 18.73
N ALA A 53 3.41 -21.82 18.49
CA ALA A 53 4.26 -21.09 19.43
C ALA A 53 3.70 -19.70 19.72
N LEU A 54 3.30 -18.96 18.68
CA LEU A 54 2.65 -17.66 18.83
C LEU A 54 1.34 -17.75 19.63
N HIS A 55 0.48 -18.70 19.29
CA HIS A 55 -0.79 -18.89 20.00
C HIS A 55 -0.57 -19.13 21.49
N ASN A 56 0.34 -20.05 21.85
CA ASN A 56 0.63 -20.39 23.23
C ASN A 56 1.28 -19.22 23.97
N ASP A 57 2.16 -18.47 23.33
CA ASP A 57 2.78 -17.28 23.92
C ASP A 57 1.73 -16.23 24.27
N ILE A 58 0.84 -15.89 23.31
CA ILE A 58 -0.24 -14.93 23.53
C ILE A 58 -1.17 -15.40 24.64
N GLU A 59 -1.65 -16.66 24.59
CA GLU A 59 -2.57 -17.22 25.60
C GLU A 59 -2.00 -17.13 27.02
N SER A 60 -0.70 -17.44 27.19
CA SER A 60 -0.04 -17.42 28.49
C SER A 60 0.04 -16.05 29.15
N LYS A 61 -0.12 -14.98 28.35
CA LYS A 61 0.00 -13.58 28.78
C LYS A 61 -1.36 -12.87 28.88
N LEU A 62 -2.47 -13.53 28.53
CA LEU A 62 -3.79 -12.90 28.64
C LEU A 62 -4.15 -12.61 30.09
N VAL A 63 -4.72 -11.44 30.33
CA VAL A 63 -5.20 -11.00 31.66
C VAL A 63 -6.67 -11.33 31.77
N ASP A 64 -7.03 -12.20 32.69
CA ASP A 64 -8.39 -12.61 32.93
C ASP A 64 -9.28 -11.44 33.39
N GLY A 65 -10.52 -11.42 32.88
CA GLY A 65 -11.53 -10.43 33.27
C GLY A 65 -11.20 -8.98 32.85
N ARG A 66 -10.21 -8.80 31.97
CA ARG A 66 -9.84 -7.50 31.39
C ARG A 66 -9.78 -7.60 29.88
N MET A 67 -9.97 -6.48 29.20
CA MET A 67 -9.72 -6.37 27.75
C MET A 67 -8.22 -6.48 27.49
N ASN A 68 -7.84 -7.34 26.57
CA ASN A 68 -6.46 -7.52 26.10
C ASN A 68 -6.34 -6.97 24.68
N TYR A 69 -5.29 -6.22 24.40
CA TYR A 69 -5.03 -5.58 23.11
C TYR A 69 -3.80 -6.24 22.47
N LEU A 70 -4.00 -6.80 21.29
CA LEU A 70 -2.94 -7.48 20.53
C LEU A 70 -2.54 -6.64 19.33
N PHE A 71 -1.27 -6.25 19.26
CA PHE A 71 -0.65 -5.53 18.15
C PHE A 71 0.34 -6.46 17.47
N LEU A 72 -0.03 -6.96 16.28
CA LEU A 72 0.71 -7.96 15.52
C LEU A 72 1.23 -7.32 14.22
N ASP A 73 2.48 -6.85 14.24
CA ASP A 73 3.09 -6.12 13.13
C ASP A 73 3.78 -7.08 12.15
N GLU A 74 3.45 -6.96 10.84
CA GLU A 74 3.90 -7.83 9.74
C GLU A 74 3.53 -9.32 9.97
N ILE A 75 2.27 -9.58 10.37
CA ILE A 75 1.75 -10.90 10.76
C ILE A 75 1.87 -11.95 9.65
N GLN A 76 1.97 -11.57 8.38
CA GLN A 76 2.16 -12.50 7.26
C GLN A 76 3.49 -13.27 7.31
N MET A 77 4.40 -12.90 8.20
CA MET A 77 5.62 -13.66 8.47
C MET A 77 5.38 -14.91 9.31
N VAL A 78 4.22 -15.02 9.97
CA VAL A 78 3.81 -16.19 10.73
C VAL A 78 3.13 -17.19 9.82
N ASP A 79 3.63 -18.45 9.81
CA ASP A 79 2.96 -19.50 9.04
C ASP A 79 1.57 -19.79 9.63
N LYS A 80 0.56 -19.89 8.76
CA LYS A 80 -0.84 -20.15 9.15
C LYS A 80 -1.38 -19.22 10.25
N PHE A 81 -0.97 -17.96 10.23
CA PHE A 81 -1.40 -16.95 11.22
C PHE A 81 -2.93 -16.85 11.34
N GLU A 82 -3.68 -17.15 10.28
CA GLU A 82 -5.13 -17.12 10.25
C GLU A 82 -5.74 -18.00 11.34
N ARG A 83 -5.11 -19.14 11.67
CA ARG A 83 -5.54 -20.04 12.75
C ARG A 83 -5.41 -19.40 14.12
N VAL A 84 -4.34 -18.66 14.34
CA VAL A 84 -4.11 -17.90 15.59
C VAL A 84 -5.19 -16.84 15.73
N ILE A 85 -5.40 -16.08 14.67
CA ILE A 85 -6.37 -14.98 14.68
C ILE A 85 -7.81 -15.49 14.88
N ASP A 86 -8.21 -16.57 14.18
CA ASP A 86 -9.54 -17.16 14.34
C ASP A 86 -9.75 -17.69 15.76
N SER A 87 -8.74 -18.37 16.35
CA SER A 87 -8.80 -18.87 17.72
C SER A 87 -8.92 -17.75 18.77
N LEU A 88 -8.18 -16.66 18.60
CA LEU A 88 -8.19 -15.53 19.53
C LEU A 88 -9.45 -14.66 19.37
N PHE A 89 -9.99 -14.59 18.16
CA PHE A 89 -11.19 -13.79 17.85
C PHE A 89 -12.46 -14.27 18.58
N VAL A 90 -12.55 -15.56 18.91
CA VAL A 90 -13.69 -16.08 19.66
C VAL A 90 -13.71 -15.67 21.14
N LYS A 91 -12.66 -15.01 21.62
CA LYS A 91 -12.57 -14.48 22.98
C LYS A 91 -13.13 -13.06 23.06
N ASP A 92 -14.14 -12.84 23.85
CA ASP A 92 -14.80 -11.54 24.00
C ASP A 92 -13.91 -10.44 24.61
N ASN A 93 -12.80 -10.86 25.27
CA ASN A 93 -11.88 -9.97 25.95
C ASN A 93 -10.55 -9.76 25.20
N VAL A 94 -10.50 -10.02 23.89
CA VAL A 94 -9.32 -9.82 23.05
C VAL A 94 -9.65 -8.88 21.89
N ASP A 95 -8.91 -7.83 21.74
CA ASP A 95 -9.01 -6.88 20.63
C ASP A 95 -7.75 -6.92 19.75
N ILE A 96 -7.91 -7.20 18.46
CA ILE A 96 -6.82 -7.54 17.55
C ILE A 96 -6.58 -6.44 16.52
N TYR A 97 -5.33 -5.99 16.46
CA TYR A 97 -4.78 -5.05 15.49
C TYR A 97 -3.59 -5.72 14.79
N MET A 98 -3.65 -5.85 13.48
CA MET A 98 -2.58 -6.49 12.73
C MET A 98 -2.21 -5.69 11.49
N THR A 99 -0.94 -5.77 11.09
CA THR A 99 -0.45 -5.12 9.88
C THR A 99 0.11 -6.10 8.87
N GLY A 100 0.18 -5.64 7.63
CA GLY A 100 0.95 -6.26 6.56
C GLY A 100 1.24 -5.31 5.42
N SER A 101 2.43 -5.48 4.84
CA SER A 101 2.94 -4.63 3.76
C SER A 101 2.45 -5.04 2.37
N ASN A 102 1.60 -6.07 2.27
CA ASN A 102 1.11 -6.60 1.00
C ASN A 102 -0.39 -6.92 1.09
N ALA A 103 -1.12 -6.69 -0.03
CA ALA A 103 -2.54 -7.02 -0.15
C ALA A 103 -2.83 -8.53 -0.03
N PHE A 104 -1.79 -9.38 -0.08
CA PHE A 104 -1.92 -10.81 0.21
C PHE A 104 -2.49 -11.08 1.61
N LEU A 105 -2.21 -10.20 2.58
CA LEU A 105 -2.82 -10.28 3.90
C LEU A 105 -4.36 -10.33 3.86
N LEU A 106 -4.95 -9.71 2.84
CA LEU A 106 -6.40 -9.68 2.63
C LEU A 106 -6.88 -10.71 1.58
N SER A 107 -5.96 -11.50 1.00
CA SER A 107 -6.30 -12.43 -0.09
C SER A 107 -6.65 -13.84 0.42
N SER A 108 -7.56 -14.48 -0.29
CA SER A 108 -7.97 -15.89 -0.26
C SER A 108 -8.26 -16.55 1.09
N GLU A 109 -7.26 -16.85 1.92
CA GLU A 109 -7.48 -17.60 3.17
C GLU A 109 -8.02 -16.72 4.29
N LEU A 110 -7.44 -15.53 4.50
CA LEU A 110 -7.95 -14.57 5.47
C LEU A 110 -9.37 -14.14 5.11
N ALA A 111 -9.59 -13.77 3.84
CA ALA A 111 -10.91 -13.39 3.36
C ALA A 111 -11.94 -14.50 3.57
N THR A 112 -11.57 -15.77 3.41
CA THR A 112 -12.46 -16.90 3.58
C THR A 112 -12.76 -17.20 5.05
N LEU A 113 -11.74 -17.25 5.91
CA LEU A 113 -11.88 -17.60 7.33
C LEU A 113 -12.46 -16.46 8.18
N LEU A 114 -12.11 -15.21 7.85
CA LEU A 114 -12.49 -14.04 8.63
C LEU A 114 -13.50 -13.12 7.93
N THR A 115 -14.21 -13.62 6.90
CA THR A 115 -15.25 -12.84 6.19
C THR A 115 -16.26 -12.25 7.19
N GLY A 116 -16.45 -10.92 7.11
CA GLY A 116 -17.36 -10.18 7.99
C GLY A 116 -16.85 -9.96 9.42
N ARG A 117 -15.61 -10.39 9.74
CA ARG A 117 -15.03 -10.28 11.09
C ARG A 117 -13.93 -9.23 11.20
N TYR A 118 -13.52 -8.60 10.07
CA TYR A 118 -12.47 -7.58 10.07
C TYR A 118 -12.90 -6.32 9.31
N ILE A 119 -12.24 -5.23 9.65
CA ILE A 119 -12.20 -3.99 8.87
C ILE A 119 -10.77 -3.78 8.36
N SER A 120 -10.65 -3.32 7.13
CA SER A 120 -9.36 -2.99 6.53
C SER A 120 -9.16 -1.49 6.47
N LEU A 121 -7.99 -1.04 6.95
CA LEU A 121 -7.54 0.35 6.88
C LEU A 121 -6.27 0.39 6.03
N GLN A 122 -6.33 1.04 4.88
CA GLN A 122 -5.18 1.20 4.01
C GLN A 122 -4.42 2.49 4.35
N ILE A 123 -3.14 2.35 4.68
CA ILE A 123 -2.25 3.49 4.96
C ILE A 123 -1.43 3.79 3.72
N LEU A 124 -1.59 5.01 3.22
CA LEU A 124 -0.82 5.59 2.13
C LEU A 124 0.33 6.45 2.68
N PRO A 125 1.38 6.72 1.89
CA PRO A 125 2.31 7.81 2.19
C PRO A 125 1.57 9.12 2.47
N PHE A 126 2.22 10.13 3.02
CA PHE A 126 1.57 11.37 3.44
C PHE A 126 0.65 11.98 2.37
N SER A 127 -0.54 12.40 2.78
CA SER A 127 -1.36 13.34 2.01
C SER A 127 -0.65 14.69 1.87
N PHE A 128 -1.12 15.54 0.97
CA PHE A 128 -0.58 16.91 0.89
C PHE A 128 -0.75 17.67 2.22
N ALA A 129 -1.84 17.43 2.95
CA ALA A 129 -2.07 18.04 4.25
C ALA A 129 -1.04 17.59 5.31
N GLU A 130 -0.76 16.28 5.37
CA GLU A 130 0.26 15.71 6.27
C GLU A 130 1.67 16.12 5.85
N TYR A 131 1.97 16.12 4.55
CA TYR A 131 3.23 16.60 4.00
C TYR A 131 3.52 18.04 4.41
N ARG A 132 2.50 18.92 4.30
CA ARG A 132 2.61 20.32 4.74
C ARG A 132 2.93 20.45 6.22
N LEU A 133 2.35 19.61 7.08
CA LEU A 133 2.64 19.61 8.53
C LEU A 133 4.07 19.12 8.83
N ALA A 134 4.62 18.25 7.98
CA ALA A 134 5.97 17.74 8.13
C ALA A 134 7.06 18.69 7.57
N MET A 135 6.64 19.72 6.82
CA MET A 135 7.55 20.70 6.23
C MET A 135 7.72 21.94 7.13
N PRO A 136 8.89 22.65 7.05
CA PRO A 136 9.09 23.91 7.76
C PRO A 136 8.06 24.97 7.33
N ASP A 137 7.52 25.72 8.29
CA ASP A 137 6.44 26.71 8.12
C ASP A 137 6.74 27.89 7.17
N SER A 138 7.93 27.99 6.62
CA SER A 138 8.39 29.16 5.84
C SER A 138 7.97 29.16 4.36
N GLN A 139 7.24 28.14 3.88
CA GLN A 139 6.94 28.00 2.46
C GLN A 139 5.43 28.19 2.17
N GLY A 140 5.10 28.99 1.13
CA GLY A 140 3.71 29.13 0.67
C GLY A 140 3.15 27.82 0.07
N ASN A 141 1.82 27.63 0.15
CA ASN A 141 1.14 26.40 -0.29
C ASN A 141 1.41 26.03 -1.75
N ASP A 142 1.51 26.99 -2.65
CA ASP A 142 1.75 26.71 -4.09
C ASP A 142 3.15 26.09 -4.31
N ARG A 143 4.15 26.58 -3.59
CA ARG A 143 5.50 26.04 -3.65
C ARG A 143 5.57 24.66 -3.04
N LEU A 144 4.91 24.44 -1.91
CA LEU A 144 4.82 23.13 -1.27
C LEU A 144 4.07 22.12 -2.15
N LEU A 145 3.00 22.54 -2.83
CA LEU A 145 2.29 21.67 -3.76
C LEU A 145 3.19 21.29 -4.95
N ALA A 146 3.90 22.25 -5.55
CA ALA A 146 4.84 21.96 -6.61
C ALA A 146 5.95 20.98 -6.17
N GLN A 147 6.44 21.13 -4.94
CA GLN A 147 7.41 20.22 -4.35
C GLN A 147 6.79 18.83 -4.10
N TYR A 148 5.58 18.76 -3.55
CA TYR A 148 4.85 17.50 -3.32
C TYR A 148 4.61 16.72 -4.62
N LEU A 149 4.30 17.42 -5.71
CA LEU A 149 4.12 16.82 -7.05
C LEU A 149 5.42 16.28 -7.66
N SER A 150 6.59 16.65 -7.15
CA SER A 150 7.91 16.25 -7.69
C SER A 150 8.80 15.50 -6.68
N SER A 151 8.33 15.29 -5.46
CA SER A 151 9.07 14.61 -4.40
C SER A 151 8.28 13.44 -3.82
N SER A 152 8.91 12.72 -2.91
CA SER A 152 8.27 11.61 -2.21
C SER A 152 7.42 12.11 -1.03
N ALA A 153 6.33 11.38 -0.79
CA ALA A 153 5.45 11.52 0.36
C ALA A 153 5.69 10.43 1.43
N PHE A 154 6.66 9.54 1.25
CA PHE A 154 7.06 8.60 2.30
C PHE A 154 7.59 9.36 3.53
N PRO A 155 7.12 9.07 4.77
CA PRO A 155 7.48 9.82 5.97
C PRO A 155 8.98 10.04 6.15
N GLU A 156 9.77 8.96 6.06
CA GLU A 156 11.22 9.03 6.20
C GLU A 156 11.89 9.81 5.06
N ALA A 157 11.42 9.64 3.82
CA ALA A 157 11.94 10.41 2.68
C ALA A 157 11.70 11.91 2.85
N VAL A 158 10.53 12.30 3.40
CA VAL A 158 10.20 13.70 3.71
C VAL A 158 11.14 14.24 4.79
N THR A 159 11.34 13.48 5.87
CA THR A 159 12.27 13.85 6.96
C THR A 159 13.70 14.03 6.43
N LEU A 160 14.18 13.09 5.66
CA LEU A 160 15.51 13.17 5.03
C LEU A 160 15.64 14.33 4.05
N SER A 161 14.60 14.62 3.26
CA SER A 161 14.63 15.72 2.30
C SER A 161 14.76 17.10 2.95
N ASN A 162 14.23 17.26 4.16
CA ASN A 162 14.35 18.50 4.94
C ASN A 162 15.79 18.77 5.40
N THR A 163 16.61 17.73 5.53
CA THR A 163 18.01 17.82 5.97
C THR A 163 18.99 17.72 4.81
N ASN A 164 18.79 16.74 3.94
CA ASN A 164 19.64 16.47 2.78
C ASN A 164 18.87 15.74 1.68
N PRO A 165 18.46 16.40 0.58
CA PRO A 165 17.72 15.78 -0.51
C PRO A 165 18.43 14.59 -1.17
N ALA A 166 19.76 14.56 -1.17
CA ALA A 166 20.52 13.44 -1.74
C ALA A 166 20.32 12.16 -0.92
N LEU A 167 20.22 12.26 0.41
CA LEU A 167 19.93 11.10 1.28
C LEU A 167 18.51 10.57 1.05
N SER A 168 17.54 11.46 0.83
CA SER A 168 16.17 11.06 0.47
C SER A 168 16.15 10.23 -0.82
N ASN A 169 16.90 10.63 -1.84
CA ASN A 169 16.98 9.89 -3.10
C ASN A 169 17.66 8.52 -2.94
N ILE A 170 18.73 8.42 -2.14
CA ILE A 170 19.37 7.14 -1.82
C ILE A 170 18.38 6.23 -1.09
N TYR A 171 17.71 6.74 -0.06
CA TYR A 171 16.69 6.00 0.69
C TYR A 171 15.56 5.48 -0.20
N LEU A 172 15.04 6.29 -1.11
CA LEU A 172 13.96 5.89 -2.02
C LEU A 172 14.40 4.79 -2.99
N LYS A 173 15.65 4.86 -3.46
CA LYS A 173 16.19 3.81 -4.32
C LYS A 173 16.31 2.48 -3.56
N ASP A 174 16.86 2.50 -2.36
CA ASP A 174 16.98 1.31 -1.51
C ASP A 174 15.59 0.77 -1.11
N LEU A 175 14.62 1.65 -0.83
CA LEU A 175 13.23 1.27 -0.55
C LEU A 175 12.60 0.55 -1.75
N TYR A 176 12.75 1.10 -2.95
CA TYR A 176 12.24 0.47 -4.18
C TYR A 176 12.87 -0.91 -4.39
N GLU A 177 14.19 -1.01 -4.27
CA GLU A 177 14.91 -2.29 -4.41
C GLU A 177 14.45 -3.31 -3.36
N THR A 178 14.20 -2.87 -2.13
CA THR A 178 13.66 -3.73 -1.07
C THR A 178 12.26 -4.24 -1.42
N ILE A 179 11.35 -3.37 -1.88
CA ILE A 179 10.00 -3.76 -2.28
C ILE A 179 10.06 -4.73 -3.46
N VAL A 180 10.83 -4.42 -4.49
CA VAL A 180 10.95 -5.28 -5.67
C VAL A 180 11.57 -6.63 -5.34
N ASN A 181 12.61 -6.67 -4.53
CA ASN A 181 13.27 -7.93 -4.21
C ASN A 181 12.49 -8.77 -3.19
N ASN A 182 12.10 -8.17 -2.05
CA ASN A 182 11.53 -8.92 -0.93
C ASN A 182 10.01 -9.13 -1.08
N ASP A 183 9.27 -8.06 -1.44
CA ASP A 183 7.82 -8.13 -1.45
C ASP A 183 7.28 -8.68 -2.79
N ILE A 184 8.08 -8.63 -3.88
CA ILE A 184 7.66 -9.08 -5.20
C ILE A 184 8.51 -10.26 -5.69
N SER A 185 9.80 -10.06 -5.99
CA SER A 185 10.61 -11.06 -6.71
C SER A 185 10.78 -12.37 -5.94
N ASN A 186 11.07 -12.29 -4.64
CA ASN A 186 11.22 -13.48 -3.81
C ASN A 186 9.88 -14.20 -3.58
N ARG A 187 8.79 -13.44 -3.45
CA ARG A 187 7.46 -14.00 -3.20
C ARG A 187 6.86 -14.68 -4.44
N TYR A 188 7.03 -14.08 -5.61
CA TYR A 188 6.42 -14.56 -6.85
C TYR A 188 7.41 -15.25 -7.81
N GLU A 189 8.63 -15.52 -7.33
CA GLU A 189 9.68 -16.22 -8.07
C GLU A 189 9.91 -15.66 -9.48
N ILE A 190 10.06 -14.33 -9.58
CA ILE A 190 10.24 -13.66 -10.88
C ILE A 190 11.57 -14.11 -11.49
N ARG A 191 11.49 -14.84 -12.61
CA ARG A 191 12.67 -15.36 -13.33
C ARG A 191 13.32 -14.32 -14.20
N ASP A 192 12.54 -13.53 -14.93
CA ASP A 192 13.02 -12.47 -15.82
C ASP A 192 12.87 -11.11 -15.14
N LYS A 193 13.93 -10.69 -14.42
CA LYS A 193 13.96 -9.42 -13.71
C LYS A 193 14.06 -8.22 -14.67
N ASP A 194 14.69 -8.40 -15.84
CA ASP A 194 14.84 -7.33 -16.82
C ASP A 194 13.49 -7.03 -17.48
N ASP A 195 12.74 -8.06 -17.89
CA ASP A 195 11.39 -7.88 -18.44
C ASP A 195 10.44 -7.28 -17.40
N PHE A 196 10.52 -7.72 -16.14
CA PHE A 196 9.77 -7.12 -15.04
C PHE A 196 10.09 -5.62 -14.87
N SER A 197 11.39 -5.26 -14.83
CA SER A 197 11.82 -3.86 -14.71
C SER A 197 11.33 -2.99 -15.87
N ARG A 198 11.30 -3.54 -17.10
CA ARG A 198 10.76 -2.85 -18.28
C ARG A 198 9.26 -2.58 -18.15
N VAL A 199 8.50 -3.57 -17.67
CA VAL A 199 7.05 -3.40 -17.42
C VAL A 199 6.82 -2.33 -16.35
N VAL A 200 7.56 -2.38 -15.22
CA VAL A 200 7.46 -1.37 -14.16
C VAL A 200 7.70 0.04 -14.70
N LYS A 201 8.82 0.24 -15.41
CA LYS A 201 9.16 1.54 -15.99
C LYS A 201 8.08 2.04 -16.96
N PHE A 202 7.56 1.16 -17.81
CA PHE A 202 6.52 1.51 -18.75
C PHE A 202 5.23 1.97 -18.05
N VAL A 203 4.81 1.27 -17.01
CA VAL A 203 3.60 1.63 -16.23
C VAL A 203 3.83 2.94 -15.49
N PHE A 204 4.99 3.13 -14.87
CA PHE A 204 5.33 4.36 -14.14
C PHE A 204 5.40 5.57 -15.06
N ASP A 205 5.91 5.40 -16.28
CA ASP A 205 5.93 6.47 -17.29
C ASP A 205 4.53 6.86 -17.77
N SER A 206 3.63 5.89 -17.85
CA SER A 206 2.29 6.02 -18.42
C SER A 206 1.18 6.28 -17.38
N ILE A 207 1.49 6.82 -16.19
CA ILE A 207 0.47 7.11 -15.16
C ILE A 207 -0.65 7.98 -15.72
N GLY A 208 -1.89 7.75 -15.29
CA GLY A 208 -3.07 8.50 -15.76
C GLY A 208 -3.46 8.23 -17.22
N SER A 209 -2.68 7.45 -17.96
CA SER A 209 -3.02 7.07 -19.34
C SER A 209 -3.72 5.72 -19.39
N PRO A 210 -4.71 5.52 -20.28
CA PRO A 210 -5.35 4.22 -20.46
C PRO A 210 -4.37 3.17 -20.98
N LEU A 211 -4.21 2.05 -20.23
CA LEU A 211 -3.30 0.96 -20.55
C LEU A 211 -4.02 -0.38 -20.58
N SER A 212 -3.53 -1.28 -21.43
CA SER A 212 -3.91 -2.69 -21.42
C SER A 212 -2.66 -3.57 -21.42
N ALA A 213 -2.76 -4.80 -20.87
CA ALA A 213 -1.66 -5.74 -20.93
C ALA A 213 -1.21 -6.03 -22.37
N THR A 214 -2.13 -5.99 -23.33
CA THR A 214 -1.81 -6.13 -24.77
C THR A 214 -1.00 -4.97 -25.30
N SER A 215 -1.36 -3.72 -24.96
CA SER A 215 -0.63 -2.53 -25.41
C SER A 215 0.78 -2.49 -24.81
N ILE A 216 0.94 -2.84 -23.53
CA ILE A 216 2.23 -2.94 -22.84
C ILE A 216 3.10 -4.03 -23.50
N ALA A 217 2.56 -5.25 -23.66
CA ALA A 217 3.30 -6.35 -24.28
C ALA A 217 3.76 -5.99 -25.71
N LYS A 218 2.91 -5.33 -26.50
CA LYS A 218 3.24 -4.88 -27.86
C LYS A 218 4.36 -3.82 -27.83
N ALA A 219 4.28 -2.84 -26.94
CA ALA A 219 5.26 -1.78 -26.84
C ALA A 219 6.64 -2.28 -26.39
N LEU A 220 6.69 -3.29 -25.52
CA LEU A 220 7.92 -3.85 -24.97
C LEU A 220 8.54 -4.96 -25.81
N THR A 221 7.79 -5.57 -26.75
CA THR A 221 8.33 -6.60 -27.67
C THR A 221 9.18 -5.94 -28.75
N ASN A 222 10.39 -6.46 -28.94
CA ASN A 222 11.30 -6.11 -30.04
C ASN A 222 11.91 -7.38 -30.67
N GLN A 223 12.91 -7.23 -31.58
CA GLN A 223 13.51 -8.37 -32.28
C GLN A 223 14.22 -9.36 -31.35
N ASP A 224 14.81 -8.84 -30.26
CA ASP A 224 15.67 -9.62 -29.35
C ASP A 224 14.91 -10.09 -28.07
N ASN A 225 13.79 -9.45 -27.76
CA ASN A 225 13.05 -9.76 -26.54
C ASN A 225 11.54 -9.68 -26.78
N LYS A 226 10.84 -10.78 -26.47
CA LYS A 226 9.40 -10.91 -26.61
C LYS A 226 8.71 -10.93 -25.25
N THR A 227 7.98 -9.86 -24.96
CA THR A 227 7.14 -9.77 -23.76
C THR A 227 5.75 -10.33 -24.03
N TYR A 228 5.31 -11.31 -23.24
CA TYR A 228 4.03 -11.97 -23.44
C TYR A 228 2.92 -11.30 -22.62
N HIS A 229 1.74 -11.18 -23.23
CA HIS A 229 0.54 -10.64 -22.59
C HIS A 229 0.24 -11.25 -21.20
N ALA A 230 0.29 -12.59 -21.09
CA ALA A 230 0.06 -13.28 -19.82
C ALA A 230 1.11 -12.94 -18.74
N THR A 231 2.35 -12.64 -19.14
CA THR A 231 3.42 -12.20 -18.23
C THR A 231 3.14 -10.78 -17.73
N VAL A 232 2.72 -9.88 -18.61
CA VAL A 232 2.34 -8.51 -18.24
C VAL A 232 1.19 -8.51 -17.23
N ILE A 233 0.13 -9.31 -17.44
CA ILE A 233 -0.99 -9.43 -16.49
C ILE A 233 -0.47 -9.79 -15.10
N ARG A 234 0.36 -10.83 -15.00
CA ARG A 234 0.94 -11.25 -13.72
C ARG A 234 1.79 -10.16 -13.07
N TYR A 235 2.61 -9.45 -13.84
CA TYR A 235 3.44 -8.37 -13.31
C TYR A 235 2.60 -7.20 -12.82
N LEU A 236 1.54 -6.81 -13.53
CA LEU A 236 0.59 -5.80 -13.07
C LEU A 236 -0.12 -6.23 -11.76
N GLU A 237 -0.50 -7.50 -11.66
CA GLU A 237 -1.08 -8.06 -10.45
C GLU A 237 -0.09 -8.00 -9.26
N TYR A 238 1.18 -8.35 -9.47
CA TYR A 238 2.20 -8.30 -8.42
C TYR A 238 2.48 -6.87 -7.94
N LEU A 239 2.54 -5.92 -8.88
CA LEU A 239 2.70 -4.49 -8.57
C LEU A 239 1.50 -3.95 -7.78
N THR A 240 0.29 -4.37 -8.14
CA THR A 240 -0.95 -3.98 -7.43
C THR A 240 -0.98 -4.59 -6.03
N LYS A 241 -0.66 -5.87 -5.89
CA LYS A 241 -0.63 -6.56 -4.58
C LYS A 241 0.44 -6.02 -3.64
N SER A 242 1.52 -5.46 -4.17
CA SER A 242 2.56 -4.77 -3.37
C SER A 242 2.26 -3.30 -3.09
N TYR A 243 1.10 -2.81 -3.50
CA TYR A 243 0.69 -1.40 -3.38
C TYR A 243 1.61 -0.40 -4.09
N LEU A 244 2.41 -0.84 -5.07
CA LEU A 244 3.21 0.06 -5.90
C LEU A 244 2.37 0.83 -6.91
N ILE A 245 1.33 0.15 -7.45
CA ILE A 245 0.37 0.75 -8.40
C ILE A 245 -1.07 0.45 -7.99
N TYR A 246 -1.97 1.28 -8.47
CA TYR A 246 -3.42 1.17 -8.29
C TYR A 246 -4.11 1.19 -9.65
N PRO A 247 -4.69 0.07 -10.09
CA PRO A 247 -5.54 0.04 -11.27
C PRO A 247 -6.87 0.72 -10.99
N VAL A 248 -7.32 1.56 -11.92
CA VAL A 248 -8.64 2.21 -11.86
C VAL A 248 -9.39 1.91 -13.14
N SER A 249 -10.49 1.19 -13.00
CA SER A 249 -11.32 0.81 -14.12
C SER A 249 -12.12 2.00 -14.66
N ARG A 250 -12.51 1.92 -15.93
CA ARG A 250 -13.26 2.97 -16.61
C ARG A 250 -14.76 2.68 -16.57
N TYR A 251 -15.54 3.72 -16.32
CA TYR A 251 -17.00 3.65 -16.25
C TYR A 251 -17.63 4.47 -17.38
N ASP A 252 -18.46 3.83 -18.19
CA ASP A 252 -19.27 4.51 -19.20
C ASP A 252 -20.48 5.17 -18.53
N VAL A 253 -20.45 6.50 -18.42
CA VAL A 253 -21.49 7.29 -17.73
C VAL A 253 -22.85 7.15 -18.40
N LYS A 254 -22.89 7.14 -19.73
CA LYS A 254 -24.14 6.99 -20.50
C LYS A 254 -24.63 5.55 -20.55
N GLY A 255 -23.73 4.62 -20.82
CA GLY A 255 -24.04 3.18 -20.84
C GLY A 255 -24.26 2.57 -19.46
N LYS A 256 -23.97 3.32 -18.39
CA LYS A 256 -24.09 2.88 -16.98
C LYS A 256 -23.43 1.52 -16.73
N LYS A 257 -22.21 1.31 -17.26
CA LYS A 257 -21.50 0.05 -17.17
C LYS A 257 -19.98 0.23 -17.03
N LEU A 258 -19.35 -0.69 -16.31
CA LEU A 258 -17.90 -0.78 -16.30
C LEU A 258 -17.36 -1.21 -17.66
N LEU A 259 -16.28 -0.58 -18.07
CA LEU A 259 -15.56 -0.95 -19.29
C LEU A 259 -14.49 -1.99 -18.90
N THR A 260 -14.42 -3.07 -19.64
CA THR A 260 -13.52 -4.21 -19.34
C THR A 260 -12.11 -4.04 -19.90
N THR A 261 -11.79 -2.88 -20.48
CA THR A 261 -10.52 -2.66 -21.18
C THR A 261 -9.93 -1.31 -20.86
N ASN A 262 -8.59 -1.25 -20.84
CA ASN A 262 -7.79 -0.03 -20.71
C ASN A 262 -8.02 0.70 -19.38
N ASP A 263 -7.67 0.04 -18.27
CA ASP A 263 -7.59 0.70 -16.97
C ASP A 263 -6.54 1.82 -17.01
N LYS A 264 -6.71 2.82 -16.15
CA LYS A 264 -5.62 3.74 -15.80
C LYS A 264 -4.90 3.20 -14.57
N TYR A 265 -3.60 3.51 -14.51
CA TYR A 265 -2.77 3.12 -13.38
C TYR A 265 -2.20 4.36 -12.71
N TYR A 266 -2.26 4.38 -11.38
CA TYR A 266 -1.67 5.42 -10.55
C TYR A 266 -0.61 4.80 -9.65
N VAL A 267 0.48 5.53 -9.42
CA VAL A 267 1.57 5.08 -8.53
C VAL A 267 1.31 5.56 -7.11
N VAL A 268 1.80 4.79 -6.16
CA VAL A 268 1.67 5.10 -4.73
C VAL A 268 2.40 6.39 -4.32
N ASP A 269 3.50 6.72 -5.03
CA ASP A 269 4.38 7.82 -4.68
C ASP A 269 5.09 8.39 -5.90
N LEU A 270 5.01 9.72 -6.08
CA LEU A 270 5.60 10.39 -7.23
C LEU A 270 7.13 10.50 -7.15
N GLY A 271 7.70 10.62 -5.94
CA GLY A 271 9.15 10.63 -5.76
C GLY A 271 9.78 9.29 -6.10
N LEU A 272 9.11 8.18 -5.75
CA LEU A 272 9.53 6.85 -6.15
C LEU A 272 9.50 6.69 -7.69
N ARG A 273 8.47 7.22 -8.34
CA ARG A 273 8.38 7.29 -9.79
C ARG A 273 9.56 8.04 -10.41
N GLU A 274 9.91 9.22 -9.87
CA GLU A 274 11.04 10.04 -10.35
C GLU A 274 12.37 9.27 -10.30
N ILE A 275 12.65 8.61 -9.17
CA ILE A 275 13.87 7.81 -9.00
C ILE A 275 13.95 6.70 -10.06
N MET A 276 12.81 6.07 -10.37
CA MET A 276 12.74 4.97 -11.34
C MET A 276 12.91 5.41 -12.78
N LEU A 277 12.38 6.57 -13.14
CA LEU A 277 12.43 7.08 -14.52
C LEU A 277 13.69 7.92 -14.79
N GLY A 278 14.34 8.44 -13.75
CA GLY A 278 15.62 9.17 -13.86
C GLY A 278 15.50 10.57 -14.45
N SER A 279 14.29 11.12 -14.58
CA SER A 279 14.09 12.50 -15.06
C SER A 279 12.72 13.05 -14.66
N SER A 280 12.69 14.30 -14.21
CA SER A 280 11.44 15.04 -14.07
C SER A 280 10.99 15.55 -15.45
N GLN A 281 9.98 14.93 -16.03
CA GLN A 281 9.35 15.50 -17.22
C GLN A 281 8.36 16.58 -16.76
N VAL A 282 8.72 17.85 -16.97
CA VAL A 282 7.85 19.01 -16.70
C VAL A 282 6.52 18.94 -17.47
N SER A 283 6.50 18.16 -18.56
CA SER A 283 5.35 18.01 -19.47
C SER A 283 4.18 17.19 -18.92
N ASP A 284 4.33 16.45 -17.79
CA ASP A 284 3.31 15.54 -17.26
C ASP A 284 2.65 16.00 -15.94
N ILE A 285 2.70 17.31 -15.65
CA ILE A 285 2.14 17.88 -14.42
C ILE A 285 0.65 17.55 -14.23
N GLY A 286 -0.10 17.46 -15.34
CA GLY A 286 -1.51 17.04 -15.33
C GLY A 286 -1.68 15.62 -14.78
N HIS A 287 -0.90 14.66 -15.27
CA HIS A 287 -0.96 13.28 -14.80
C HIS A 287 -0.48 13.13 -13.35
N ARG A 288 0.49 13.91 -12.91
CA ARG A 288 0.93 13.95 -11.51
C ARG A 288 -0.16 14.48 -10.59
N LEU A 289 -0.83 15.55 -10.99
CA LEU A 289 -1.95 16.09 -10.23
C LEU A 289 -3.11 15.11 -10.19
N GLU A 290 -3.45 14.48 -11.32
CA GLU A 290 -4.44 13.42 -11.40
C GLU A 290 -4.11 12.25 -10.46
N ASN A 291 -2.83 11.82 -10.42
CA ASN A 291 -2.36 10.77 -9.49
C ASN A 291 -2.56 11.16 -8.02
N VAL A 292 -2.24 12.39 -7.66
CA VAL A 292 -2.42 12.89 -6.27
C VAL A 292 -3.89 12.98 -5.91
N VAL A 293 -4.74 13.45 -6.82
CA VAL A 293 -6.20 13.49 -6.62
C VAL A 293 -6.76 12.08 -6.42
N TYR A 294 -6.31 11.10 -7.22
CA TYR A 294 -6.71 9.71 -7.05
C TYR A 294 -6.35 9.18 -5.64
N LEU A 295 -5.09 9.36 -5.20
CA LEU A 295 -4.66 8.90 -3.88
C LEU A 295 -5.45 9.59 -2.76
N GLU A 296 -5.83 10.85 -2.93
CA GLU A 296 -6.68 11.56 -1.96
C GLU A 296 -8.11 11.00 -1.93
N LEU A 297 -8.68 10.66 -3.08
CA LEU A 297 -10.00 10.00 -3.15
C LEU A 297 -9.97 8.62 -2.51
N LEU A 298 -8.91 7.84 -2.75
CA LEU A 298 -8.70 6.54 -2.12
C LEU A 298 -8.59 6.67 -0.59
N ARG A 299 -7.88 7.69 -0.10
CA ARG A 299 -7.70 7.97 1.34
C ARG A 299 -9.01 8.34 2.03
N ARG A 300 -9.87 9.10 1.38
CA ARG A 300 -11.19 9.47 1.91
C ARG A 300 -12.12 8.27 2.03
N ASN A 301 -11.91 7.23 1.23
CA ASN A 301 -12.68 5.99 1.26
C ASN A 301 -14.22 6.22 1.24
N GLU A 302 -14.66 7.22 0.46
CA GLU A 302 -16.08 7.59 0.36
C GLU A 302 -16.88 6.70 -0.61
N GLY A 303 -16.22 5.74 -1.29
CA GLY A 303 -16.83 4.82 -2.24
C GLY A 303 -15.84 4.35 -3.30
N GLU A 304 -16.33 3.57 -4.27
CA GLU A 304 -15.51 3.12 -5.40
C GLU A 304 -15.18 4.27 -6.34
N VAL A 305 -13.92 4.33 -6.78
CA VAL A 305 -13.40 5.37 -7.68
C VAL A 305 -13.20 4.78 -9.07
N TRP A 306 -13.75 5.42 -10.08
CA TRP A 306 -13.58 5.06 -11.50
C TRP A 306 -13.16 6.25 -12.32
N VAL A 307 -12.55 6.00 -13.49
CA VAL A 307 -12.36 7.00 -14.55
C VAL A 307 -13.64 7.05 -15.40
N GLY A 308 -14.24 8.23 -15.54
CA GLY A 308 -15.47 8.40 -16.29
C GLY A 308 -15.25 8.53 -17.79
N LYS A 309 -16.06 7.84 -18.60
CA LYS A 309 -16.16 8.09 -20.04
C LYS A 309 -17.55 8.62 -20.36
N ALA A 310 -17.63 9.80 -20.98
CA ALA A 310 -18.87 10.41 -21.45
C ALA A 310 -18.72 10.76 -22.94
N ASP A 311 -19.20 9.90 -23.84
CA ASP A 311 -19.00 9.98 -25.30
C ASP A 311 -17.49 10.01 -25.65
N ASP A 312 -17.05 11.12 -26.27
CA ASP A 312 -15.65 11.36 -26.64
C ASP A 312 -14.87 12.14 -25.55
N SER A 313 -15.54 12.47 -24.43
CA SER A 313 -14.94 13.20 -23.32
C SER A 313 -14.62 12.25 -22.16
N GLU A 314 -13.59 12.60 -21.40
CA GLU A 314 -13.21 11.90 -20.17
C GLU A 314 -13.52 12.78 -18.96
N VAL A 315 -13.99 12.14 -17.88
CA VAL A 315 -14.08 12.72 -16.55
C VAL A 315 -13.04 12.01 -15.71
N ASP A 316 -12.08 12.73 -15.17
CA ASP A 316 -10.93 12.13 -14.49
C ASP A 316 -11.35 11.13 -13.43
N PHE A 317 -12.33 11.48 -12.58
CA PHE A 317 -12.82 10.56 -11.54
C PHE A 317 -14.33 10.66 -11.32
N ILE A 318 -14.91 9.50 -11.06
CA ILE A 318 -16.28 9.31 -10.56
C ILE A 318 -16.18 8.52 -9.26
N VAL A 319 -16.85 9.01 -8.22
CA VAL A 319 -16.94 8.31 -6.93
C VAL A 319 -18.39 7.89 -6.72
N GLN A 320 -18.62 6.59 -6.62
CA GLN A 320 -19.93 6.06 -6.24
C GLN A 320 -19.97 5.87 -4.73
N LYS A 321 -20.74 6.72 -4.07
CA LYS A 321 -20.98 6.57 -2.63
C LYS A 321 -21.89 5.37 -2.37
N PRO A 322 -21.64 4.63 -1.26
CA PRO A 322 -22.59 3.62 -0.80
C PRO A 322 -23.96 4.29 -0.58
N GLY A 323 -25.02 3.68 -1.10
CA GLY A 323 -26.41 4.17 -0.94
C GLY A 323 -26.93 3.96 0.46
#